data_5bb958e5d525c841d4059124d9819519
#
_entry.id   5bb958e5d525c841d4059124d9819519
#
_cell.length_a   1.000
_cell.length_b   1.000
_cell.length_c   1.000
_cell.angle_alpha   90.00
_cell.angle_beta   90.00
_cell.angle_gamma   90.00
#
_symmetry.space_group_name_H-M   'P 1'
#
loop_
_entity.id
_entity.type
_entity.pdbx_description
1 polymer ?
#
loop_
_entity_poly.entity_id
_entity_poly.type
_entity_poly.pdbx_seq_one_letter_code
_entity_poly.pdbx_strand_id
1 'polypeptide(L)'
;MIETALAVSLLANAAVVVGILWAFRNRPDVARSFMQRAQEQMRSFFEEFRVRPGDIVFVGDSITAGARWPEVFPGRPIRNRGINGDTTTGVLERLGPIVGGRPDAIFLMIGSNDLGLGRSVEETVDNIEEIVRRIRLESPHTRIVLQSVLPRERELADDISRLNDGIRSLAFRSGIEYVDLVQAFADESGRLRRELTNDGLHLLGPGYALWGELVRDLLPAGPPPPARSLGRSRGEQHTARG
;
A
#
# COMPACT_ATOMS: atom_id res chain seq x y z
N MET A 1 -10.60 3.51 -51.04
CA MET A 1 -10.36 4.75 -50.23
C MET A 1 -10.53 4.52 -48.74
N ILE A 2 -11.58 3.87 -48.24
CA ILE A 2 -11.80 3.62 -46.79
C ILE A 2 -10.75 2.67 -46.24
N GLU A 3 -10.41 1.59 -46.92
CA GLU A 3 -9.42 0.60 -46.52
C GLU A 3 -7.98 1.22 -46.45
N THR A 4 -7.66 2.08 -47.42
CA THR A 4 -6.38 2.79 -47.42
C THR A 4 -6.27 3.79 -46.25
N ALA A 5 -7.36 4.49 -45.95
CA ALA A 5 -7.41 5.42 -44.82
C ALA A 5 -7.31 4.67 -43.47
N LEU A 6 -7.95 3.52 -43.35
CA LEU A 6 -7.88 2.68 -42.16
C LEU A 6 -6.46 2.11 -41.95
N ALA A 7 -5.82 1.62 -43.02
CA ALA A 7 -4.45 1.12 -42.96
C ALA A 7 -3.43 2.22 -42.56
N VAL A 8 -3.59 3.43 -43.11
CA VAL A 8 -2.75 4.58 -42.73
C VAL A 8 -2.95 4.97 -41.28
N SER A 9 -4.20 4.97 -40.78
CA SER A 9 -4.50 5.27 -39.38
C SER A 9 -3.91 4.22 -38.42
N LEU A 10 -4.00 2.92 -38.76
CA LEU A 10 -3.41 1.84 -37.97
C LEU A 10 -1.89 1.92 -37.93
N LEU A 11 -1.24 2.23 -39.06
CA LEU A 11 0.21 2.41 -39.12
C LEU A 11 0.66 3.63 -38.31
N ALA A 12 -0.07 4.73 -38.37
CA ALA A 12 0.22 5.93 -37.60
C ALA A 12 0.09 5.65 -36.07
N ASN A 13 -0.98 4.97 -35.65
CA ASN A 13 -1.16 4.59 -34.25
C ASN A 13 -0.07 3.62 -33.78
N ALA A 14 0.29 2.62 -34.59
CA ALA A 14 1.40 1.70 -34.30
C ALA A 14 2.73 2.44 -34.17
N ALA A 15 3.02 3.40 -35.05
CA ALA A 15 4.23 4.23 -34.96
C ALA A 15 4.27 5.08 -33.68
N VAL A 16 3.13 5.64 -33.28
CA VAL A 16 3.02 6.38 -32.01
C VAL A 16 3.29 5.47 -30.83
N VAL A 17 2.67 4.29 -30.78
CA VAL A 17 2.89 3.30 -29.71
C VAL A 17 4.35 2.85 -29.66
N VAL A 18 4.93 2.52 -30.82
CA VAL A 18 6.36 2.13 -30.92
C VAL A 18 7.26 3.30 -30.48
N GLY A 19 6.95 4.53 -30.89
CA GLY A 19 7.69 5.73 -30.47
C GLY A 19 7.62 5.97 -28.96
N ILE A 20 6.47 5.76 -28.35
CA ILE A 20 6.29 5.87 -26.89
C ILE A 20 7.10 4.77 -26.19
N LEU A 21 6.96 3.51 -26.61
CA LEU A 21 7.72 2.39 -26.04
C LEU A 21 9.24 2.58 -26.20
N TRP A 22 9.67 3.07 -27.38
CA TRP A 22 11.07 3.39 -27.63
C TRP A 22 11.56 4.52 -26.73
N ALA A 23 10.75 5.59 -26.56
CA ALA A 23 11.08 6.71 -25.68
C ALA A 23 11.21 6.25 -24.22
N PHE A 24 10.27 5.45 -23.73
CA PHE A 24 10.36 4.89 -22.36
C PHE A 24 11.57 3.99 -22.17
N ARG A 25 11.92 3.19 -23.18
CA ARG A 25 13.09 2.29 -23.15
C ARG A 25 14.43 3.04 -23.22
N ASN A 26 14.50 4.11 -24.01
CA ASN A 26 15.74 4.84 -24.31
C ASN A 26 15.87 6.19 -23.57
N ARG A 27 14.87 6.57 -22.79
CA ARG A 27 14.84 7.80 -22.01
C ARG A 27 14.41 7.49 -20.57
N PRO A 28 15.25 6.74 -19.82
CA PRO A 28 14.95 6.40 -18.42
C PRO A 28 14.81 7.66 -17.54
N ASP A 29 15.42 8.76 -17.93
CA ASP A 29 15.25 10.08 -17.33
C ASP A 29 13.80 10.60 -17.37
N VAL A 30 13.08 10.37 -18.48
CA VAL A 30 11.67 10.77 -18.63
C VAL A 30 10.77 9.92 -17.74
N ALA A 31 10.92 8.60 -17.77
CA ALA A 31 10.16 7.70 -16.91
C ALA A 31 10.41 7.98 -15.42
N ARG A 32 11.68 8.21 -15.06
CA ARG A 32 12.09 8.55 -13.69
C ARG A 32 11.50 9.90 -13.24
N SER A 33 11.53 10.93 -14.10
CA SER A 33 10.94 12.24 -13.77
C SER A 33 9.42 12.19 -13.64
N PHE A 34 8.74 11.35 -14.44
CA PHE A 34 7.30 11.13 -14.31
C PHE A 34 6.97 10.47 -12.96
N MET A 35 7.72 9.41 -12.60
CA MET A 35 7.54 8.73 -11.31
C MET A 35 7.78 9.68 -10.13
N GLN A 36 8.83 10.48 -10.18
CA GLN A 36 9.15 11.47 -9.15
C GLN A 36 8.01 12.48 -8.95
N ARG A 37 7.45 13.01 -10.05
CA ARG A 37 6.31 13.95 -9.97
C ARG A 37 5.07 13.28 -9.37
N ALA A 38 4.79 12.04 -9.73
CA ALA A 38 3.67 11.29 -9.15
C ALA A 38 3.87 11.05 -7.64
N GLN A 39 5.08 10.73 -7.21
CA GLN A 39 5.42 10.58 -5.80
C GLN A 39 5.32 11.92 -5.04
N GLU A 40 5.81 13.00 -5.61
CA GLU A 40 5.70 14.35 -5.04
C GLU A 40 4.23 14.78 -4.87
N GLN A 41 3.39 14.53 -5.87
CA GLN A 41 1.95 14.76 -5.79
C GLN A 41 1.32 14.01 -4.62
N MET A 42 1.67 12.74 -4.44
CA MET A 42 1.15 11.93 -3.33
C MET A 42 1.68 12.41 -1.97
N ARG A 43 2.96 12.80 -1.88
CA ARG A 43 3.53 13.38 -0.66
C ARG A 43 2.80 14.66 -0.27
N SER A 44 2.58 15.58 -1.23
CA SER A 44 1.81 16.82 -1.01
C SER A 44 0.38 16.53 -0.53
N PHE A 45 -0.29 15.53 -1.13
CA PHE A 45 -1.61 15.09 -0.67
C PHE A 45 -1.58 14.60 0.79
N PHE A 46 -0.54 13.85 1.19
CA PHE A 46 -0.41 13.34 2.54
C PHE A 46 -0.09 14.44 3.56
N GLU A 47 0.58 15.51 3.15
CA GLU A 47 0.83 16.69 3.98
C GLU A 47 -0.45 17.47 4.25
N GLU A 48 -1.35 17.59 3.28
CA GLU A 48 -2.64 18.25 3.43
C GLU A 48 -3.61 17.40 4.26
N PHE A 49 -3.74 16.11 3.91
CA PHE A 49 -4.64 15.17 4.58
C PHE A 49 -3.90 14.35 5.63
N ARG A 50 -3.51 15.01 6.70
CA ARG A 50 -2.66 14.44 7.76
C ARG A 50 -3.28 13.27 8.50
N VAL A 51 -2.44 12.39 8.97
CA VAL A 51 -2.77 11.34 9.93
C VAL A 51 -3.16 11.99 11.26
N ARG A 52 -4.08 11.37 12.00
CA ARG A 52 -4.61 11.83 13.28
C ARG A 52 -4.62 10.67 14.28
N PRO A 53 -4.68 10.97 15.60
CA PRO A 53 -4.96 9.95 16.61
C PRO A 53 -6.25 9.20 16.29
N GLY A 54 -6.25 7.88 16.46
CA GLY A 54 -7.36 6.99 16.08
C GLY A 54 -7.26 6.46 14.65
N ASP A 55 -6.43 7.04 13.77
CA ASP A 55 -6.22 6.51 12.43
C ASP A 55 -5.42 5.19 12.46
N ILE A 56 -5.74 4.29 11.54
CA ILE A 56 -4.98 3.08 11.24
C ILE A 56 -4.30 3.33 9.89
N VAL A 57 -2.99 3.22 9.83
CA VAL A 57 -2.22 3.63 8.66
C VAL A 57 -1.59 2.42 7.97
N PHE A 58 -1.86 2.23 6.68
CA PHE A 58 -1.14 1.29 5.85
C PHE A 58 -0.04 2.03 5.09
N VAL A 59 1.21 1.68 5.37
CA VAL A 59 2.42 2.27 4.79
C VAL A 59 3.10 1.27 3.88
N GLY A 60 3.46 1.69 2.68
CA GLY A 60 4.14 0.83 1.71
C GLY A 60 4.27 1.46 0.33
N ASP A 61 4.43 0.61 -0.65
CA ASP A 61 4.63 0.94 -2.06
C ASP A 61 3.32 0.92 -2.89
N SER A 62 3.44 0.58 -4.19
CA SER A 62 2.31 0.50 -5.12
C SER A 62 1.27 -0.55 -4.72
N ILE A 63 1.69 -1.65 -4.11
CA ILE A 63 0.76 -2.70 -3.68
C ILE A 63 -0.13 -2.15 -2.57
N THR A 64 0.44 -1.41 -1.61
CA THR A 64 -0.33 -0.72 -0.57
C THR A 64 -1.19 0.40 -1.16
N ALA A 65 -0.63 1.20 -2.08
CA ALA A 65 -1.32 2.33 -2.72
C ALA A 65 -2.57 1.90 -3.49
N GLY A 66 -2.53 0.75 -4.16
CA GLY A 66 -3.61 0.22 -4.99
C GLY A 66 -4.84 -0.27 -4.20
N ALA A 67 -4.71 -0.43 -2.89
CA ALA A 67 -5.81 -0.91 -2.05
C ALA A 67 -6.87 0.17 -1.82
N ARG A 68 -8.14 -0.21 -1.95
CA ARG A 68 -9.28 0.60 -1.55
C ARG A 68 -9.68 0.26 -0.12
N TRP A 69 -8.83 0.63 0.83
CA TRP A 69 -8.99 0.27 2.24
C TRP A 69 -10.36 0.55 2.84
N PRO A 70 -11.06 1.67 2.53
CA PRO A 70 -12.40 1.91 3.02
C PRO A 70 -13.45 0.89 2.53
N GLU A 71 -13.22 0.25 1.38
CA GLU A 71 -14.06 -0.84 0.86
C GLU A 71 -13.71 -2.18 1.50
N VAL A 72 -12.41 -2.42 1.77
CA VAL A 72 -11.92 -3.63 2.47
C VAL A 72 -12.36 -3.63 3.93
N PHE A 73 -12.35 -2.46 4.57
CA PHE A 73 -12.69 -2.27 6.00
C PHE A 73 -13.71 -1.14 6.18
N PRO A 74 -14.98 -1.36 5.83
CA PRO A 74 -16.01 -0.33 5.96
C PRO A 74 -16.13 0.22 7.39
N GLY A 75 -16.23 1.53 7.51
CA GLY A 75 -16.39 2.20 8.80
C GLY A 75 -15.14 2.31 9.67
N ARG A 76 -13.98 1.88 9.17
CA ARG A 76 -12.70 1.98 9.90
C ARG A 76 -11.94 3.25 9.47
N PRO A 77 -11.29 3.96 10.40
CA PRO A 77 -10.51 5.17 10.10
C PRO A 77 -9.15 4.83 9.48
N ILE A 78 -9.17 4.20 8.30
CA ILE A 78 -7.94 3.76 7.65
C ILE A 78 -7.40 4.84 6.72
N ARG A 79 -6.09 5.07 6.80
CA ARG A 79 -5.32 5.94 5.92
C ARG A 79 -4.38 5.12 5.04
N ASN A 80 -4.58 5.21 3.74
CA ASN A 80 -3.61 4.69 2.79
C ASN A 80 -2.42 5.65 2.69
N ARG A 81 -1.24 5.16 2.98
CA ARG A 81 0.04 5.85 2.84
C ARG A 81 1.01 5.03 1.97
N GLY A 82 0.47 4.33 0.99
CA GLY A 82 1.23 3.73 -0.11
C GLY A 82 1.58 4.76 -1.17
N ILE A 83 2.77 4.63 -1.77
CA ILE A 83 3.20 5.42 -2.93
C ILE A 83 3.78 4.49 -3.98
N ASN A 84 3.38 4.66 -5.24
CA ASN A 84 3.88 3.84 -6.35
C ASN A 84 5.39 3.96 -6.49
N GLY A 85 6.07 2.81 -6.59
CA GLY A 85 7.53 2.73 -6.75
C GLY A 85 8.33 3.14 -5.51
N ASP A 86 7.69 3.29 -4.35
CA ASP A 86 8.37 3.69 -3.12
C ASP A 86 9.30 2.60 -2.59
N THR A 87 10.32 3.02 -1.87
CA THR A 87 11.35 2.18 -1.26
C THR A 87 11.42 2.43 0.24
N THR A 88 12.19 1.62 0.95
CA THR A 88 12.45 1.81 2.38
C THR A 88 13.01 3.20 2.66
N THR A 89 13.94 3.71 1.84
CA THR A 89 14.46 5.09 1.93
C THR A 89 13.37 6.13 1.72
N GLY A 90 12.49 5.93 0.72
CA GLY A 90 11.38 6.86 0.47
C GLY A 90 10.38 6.91 1.63
N VAL A 91 10.11 5.77 2.29
CA VAL A 91 9.31 5.74 3.53
C VAL A 91 10.00 6.51 4.64
N LEU A 92 11.33 6.35 4.84
CA LEU A 92 12.10 7.09 5.85
C LEU A 92 12.01 8.61 5.64
N GLU A 93 12.10 9.09 4.40
CA GLU A 93 11.99 10.51 4.06
C GLU A 93 10.64 11.13 4.43
N ARG A 94 9.55 10.35 4.30
CA ARG A 94 8.17 10.82 4.51
C ARG A 94 7.52 10.31 5.80
N LEU A 95 8.28 9.70 6.70
CA LEU A 95 7.77 9.11 7.94
C LEU A 95 7.27 10.16 8.93
N GLY A 96 7.93 11.33 9.00
CA GLY A 96 7.62 12.38 9.96
C GLY A 96 6.14 12.78 10.03
N PRO A 97 5.47 13.15 8.92
CA PRO A 97 4.04 13.46 8.92
C PRO A 97 3.13 12.30 9.36
N ILE A 98 3.57 11.04 9.20
CA ILE A 98 2.80 9.86 9.60
C ILE A 98 2.87 9.70 11.13
N VAL A 99 4.08 9.67 11.70
CA VAL A 99 4.30 9.47 13.14
C VAL A 99 3.84 10.70 13.95
N GLY A 100 4.01 11.90 13.40
CA GLY A 100 3.52 13.14 13.99
C GLY A 100 2.01 13.17 14.18
N GLY A 101 1.26 12.40 13.39
CA GLY A 101 -0.18 12.20 13.53
C GLY A 101 -0.58 11.29 14.68
N ARG A 102 0.36 10.54 15.27
CA ARG A 102 0.15 9.59 16.37
C ARG A 102 -0.99 8.60 16.10
N PRO A 103 -0.91 7.83 15.01
CA PRO A 103 -1.95 6.84 14.69
C PRO A 103 -2.00 5.73 15.75
N ASP A 104 -3.14 5.06 15.83
CA ASP A 104 -3.30 3.90 16.73
C ASP A 104 -2.48 2.71 16.25
N ALA A 105 -2.37 2.53 14.92
CA ALA A 105 -1.56 1.46 14.35
C ALA A 105 -0.93 1.84 13.00
N ILE A 106 0.24 1.27 12.73
CA ILE A 106 0.92 1.31 11.44
C ILE A 106 1.13 -0.13 10.96
N PHE A 107 0.55 -0.45 9.80
CA PHE A 107 0.79 -1.69 9.05
C PHE A 107 1.82 -1.39 7.97
N LEU A 108 3.02 -1.95 8.07
CA LEU A 108 4.14 -1.68 7.17
C LEU A 108 4.41 -2.88 6.26
N MET A 109 4.35 -2.68 4.96
CA MET A 109 4.81 -3.60 3.93
C MET A 109 5.63 -2.84 2.89
N ILE A 110 6.95 -3.02 2.89
CA ILE A 110 7.90 -2.30 2.03
C ILE A 110 9.16 -3.14 1.80
N GLY A 111 9.88 -2.90 0.72
CA GLY A 111 11.17 -3.53 0.40
C GLY A 111 11.21 -4.22 -0.96
N SER A 112 10.05 -4.48 -1.57
CA SER A 112 9.96 -5.12 -2.89
C SER A 112 10.67 -4.31 -3.98
N ASN A 113 10.54 -2.99 -3.97
CA ASN A 113 11.19 -2.10 -4.93
C ASN A 113 12.67 -1.91 -4.64
N ASP A 114 13.11 -2.00 -3.39
CA ASP A 114 14.52 -1.96 -3.01
C ASP A 114 15.27 -3.09 -3.72
N LEU A 115 14.77 -4.32 -3.61
CA LEU A 115 15.34 -5.48 -4.30
C LEU A 115 15.27 -5.35 -5.83
N GLY A 116 14.13 -4.87 -6.36
CA GLY A 116 13.95 -4.62 -7.79
C GLY A 116 14.90 -3.56 -8.36
N LEU A 117 15.42 -2.67 -7.51
CA LEU A 117 16.43 -1.67 -7.86
C LEU A 117 17.87 -2.16 -7.58
N GLY A 118 18.05 -3.42 -7.15
CA GLY A 118 19.34 -4.04 -6.91
C GLY A 118 19.97 -3.66 -5.57
N ARG A 119 19.20 -3.17 -4.58
CA ARG A 119 19.69 -3.00 -3.21
C ARG A 119 19.82 -4.35 -2.53
N SER A 120 20.74 -4.45 -1.57
CA SER A 120 20.92 -5.67 -0.80
C SER A 120 19.75 -5.92 0.16
N VAL A 121 19.56 -7.18 0.53
CA VAL A 121 18.59 -7.58 1.56
C VAL A 121 18.95 -6.93 2.89
N GLU A 122 20.23 -6.91 3.23
CA GLU A 122 20.74 -6.36 4.47
C GLU A 122 20.42 -4.85 4.58
N GLU A 123 20.76 -4.06 3.56
CA GLU A 123 20.42 -2.63 3.51
C GLU A 123 18.91 -2.40 3.65
N THR A 124 18.09 -3.24 3.00
CA THR A 124 16.63 -3.13 3.05
C THR A 124 16.10 -3.42 4.46
N VAL A 125 16.62 -4.46 5.14
CA VAL A 125 16.26 -4.79 6.51
C VAL A 125 16.70 -3.68 7.49
N ASP A 126 17.91 -3.15 7.34
CA ASP A 126 18.43 -2.06 8.17
C ASP A 126 17.56 -0.81 8.08
N ASN A 127 17.10 -0.47 6.86
CA ASN A 127 16.18 0.64 6.67
C ASN A 127 14.81 0.38 7.33
N ILE A 128 14.28 -0.85 7.26
CA ILE A 128 13.02 -1.22 7.95
C ILE A 128 13.22 -1.12 9.47
N GLU A 129 14.36 -1.55 10.00
CA GLU A 129 14.69 -1.40 11.42
C GLU A 129 14.75 0.08 11.84
N GLU A 130 15.32 0.93 11.00
CA GLU A 130 15.35 2.39 11.25
C GLU A 130 13.94 2.99 11.20
N ILE A 131 13.06 2.56 10.29
CA ILE A 131 11.64 2.97 10.26
C ILE A 131 10.97 2.60 11.59
N VAL A 132 11.13 1.36 12.05
CA VAL A 132 10.59 0.87 13.32
C VAL A 132 11.11 1.68 14.49
N ARG A 133 12.43 1.92 14.54
CA ARG A 133 13.08 2.72 15.59
C ARG A 133 12.48 4.12 15.65
N ARG A 134 12.32 4.78 14.52
CA ARG A 134 11.73 6.13 14.44
C ARG A 134 10.26 6.15 14.85
N ILE A 135 9.46 5.18 14.43
CA ILE A 135 8.06 5.09 14.88
C ILE A 135 8.00 5.00 16.40
N ARG A 136 8.82 4.15 17.03
CA ARG A 136 8.86 3.98 18.48
C ARG A 136 9.31 5.23 19.22
N LEU A 137 10.27 5.95 18.67
CA LEU A 137 10.78 7.17 19.28
C LEU A 137 9.78 8.33 19.19
N GLU A 138 9.19 8.53 17.99
CA GLU A 138 8.39 9.69 17.68
C GLU A 138 6.88 9.47 17.98
N SER A 139 6.43 8.20 18.03
CA SER A 139 5.04 7.81 18.33
C SER A 139 4.97 6.52 19.17
N PRO A 140 5.40 6.56 20.44
CA PRO A 140 5.64 5.35 21.26
C PRO A 140 4.38 4.53 21.56
N HIS A 141 3.19 5.11 21.43
CA HIS A 141 1.91 4.42 21.62
C HIS A 141 1.34 3.80 20.35
N THR A 142 1.94 4.08 19.21
CA THR A 142 1.52 3.48 17.93
C THR A 142 1.88 2.01 17.89
N ARG A 143 0.89 1.15 17.72
CA ARG A 143 1.10 -0.28 17.46
C ARG A 143 1.72 -0.45 16.06
N ILE A 144 2.77 -1.25 15.96
CA ILE A 144 3.43 -1.55 14.69
C ILE A 144 3.10 -2.99 14.33
N VAL A 145 2.71 -3.21 13.07
CA VAL A 145 2.52 -4.52 12.47
C VAL A 145 3.40 -4.59 11.23
N LEU A 146 4.45 -5.41 11.30
CA LEU A 146 5.29 -5.71 10.14
C LEU A 146 4.64 -6.82 9.31
N GLN A 147 4.69 -6.67 8.01
CA GLN A 147 4.12 -7.65 7.08
C GLN A 147 5.22 -8.15 6.15
N SER A 148 5.16 -9.42 5.78
CA SER A 148 6.03 -9.96 4.74
C SER A 148 5.78 -9.25 3.41
N VAL A 149 6.82 -9.08 2.63
CA VAL A 149 6.71 -8.70 1.21
C VAL A 149 6.10 -9.86 0.44
N LEU A 150 5.23 -9.56 -0.52
CA LEU A 150 4.55 -10.57 -1.32
C LEU A 150 5.50 -11.26 -2.30
N PRO A 151 5.19 -12.50 -2.72
CA PRO A 151 5.93 -13.19 -3.76
C PRO A 151 6.00 -12.36 -5.06
N ARG A 152 7.10 -12.50 -5.78
CA ARG A 152 7.36 -11.85 -7.08
C ARG A 152 7.85 -12.84 -8.12
N GLU A 153 8.43 -12.29 -9.20
CA GLU A 153 9.10 -13.04 -10.24
C GLU A 153 10.22 -13.92 -9.67
N ARG A 154 10.52 -14.99 -10.39
CA ARG A 154 11.46 -16.04 -9.95
C ARG A 154 12.86 -15.51 -9.65
N GLU A 155 13.31 -14.49 -10.39
CA GLU A 155 14.63 -13.89 -10.25
C GLU A 155 14.87 -13.23 -8.88
N LEU A 156 13.80 -12.80 -8.23
CA LEU A 156 13.85 -12.17 -6.89
C LEU A 156 13.34 -13.09 -5.77
N ALA A 157 12.95 -14.33 -6.07
CA ALA A 157 12.30 -15.21 -5.10
C ALA A 157 13.17 -15.47 -3.86
N ASP A 158 14.47 -15.74 -4.07
CA ASP A 158 15.42 -16.02 -2.99
C ASP A 158 15.66 -14.76 -2.12
N ASP A 159 15.80 -13.60 -2.76
CA ASP A 159 15.99 -12.33 -2.05
C ASP A 159 14.73 -11.91 -1.29
N ILE A 160 13.55 -12.12 -1.85
CA ILE A 160 12.26 -11.92 -1.14
C ILE A 160 12.16 -12.84 0.07
N SER A 161 12.55 -14.11 -0.06
CA SER A 161 12.55 -15.05 1.07
C SER A 161 13.49 -14.59 2.18
N ARG A 162 14.74 -14.22 1.83
CA ARG A 162 15.74 -13.72 2.78
C ARG A 162 15.29 -12.40 3.44
N LEU A 163 14.68 -11.48 2.67
CA LEU A 163 14.11 -10.26 3.19
C LEU A 163 13.01 -10.53 4.22
N ASN A 164 12.10 -11.45 3.90
CA ASN A 164 11.00 -11.81 4.81
C ASN A 164 11.50 -12.49 6.08
N ASP A 165 12.57 -13.29 6.01
CA ASP A 165 13.23 -13.85 7.19
C ASP A 165 13.89 -12.75 8.04
N GLY A 166 14.49 -11.75 7.41
CA GLY A 166 15.04 -10.57 8.08
C GLY A 166 13.94 -9.76 8.78
N ILE A 167 12.82 -9.49 8.11
CA ILE A 167 11.66 -8.77 8.68
C ILE A 167 11.05 -9.55 9.84
N ARG A 168 10.89 -10.87 9.71
CA ARG A 168 10.38 -11.74 10.77
C ARG A 168 11.30 -11.71 11.99
N SER A 169 12.61 -11.82 11.76
CA SER A 169 13.62 -11.76 12.83
C SER A 169 13.62 -10.40 13.53
N LEU A 170 13.51 -9.30 12.78
CA LEU A 170 13.36 -7.96 13.31
C LEU A 170 12.12 -7.85 14.20
N ALA A 171 10.97 -8.32 13.71
CA ALA A 171 9.73 -8.30 14.47
C ALA A 171 9.86 -9.05 15.80
N PHE A 172 10.42 -10.26 15.75
CA PHE A 172 10.63 -11.10 16.96
C PHE A 172 11.53 -10.42 17.98
N ARG A 173 12.76 -9.98 17.60
CA ARG A 173 13.69 -9.34 18.53
C ARG A 173 13.19 -7.99 19.04
N SER A 174 12.30 -7.35 18.31
CA SER A 174 11.70 -6.08 18.68
C SER A 174 10.39 -6.23 19.46
N GLY A 175 9.82 -7.42 19.61
CA GLY A 175 8.50 -7.63 20.23
C GLY A 175 7.38 -6.94 19.44
N ILE A 176 7.45 -6.96 18.09
CA ILE A 176 6.48 -6.38 17.16
C ILE A 176 5.70 -7.52 16.52
N GLU A 177 4.43 -7.28 16.24
CA GLU A 177 3.61 -8.23 15.51
C GLU A 177 4.08 -8.39 14.06
N TYR A 178 4.10 -9.63 13.60
CA TYR A 178 4.45 -10.00 12.23
C TYR A 178 3.32 -10.77 11.57
N VAL A 179 2.99 -10.40 10.35
CA VAL A 179 2.02 -11.10 9.50
C VAL A 179 2.76 -11.72 8.32
N ASP A 180 2.75 -13.03 8.24
CA ASP A 180 3.24 -13.76 7.08
C ASP A 180 2.13 -13.86 6.03
N LEU A 181 2.24 -13.05 4.98
CA LEU A 181 1.32 -13.07 3.85
C LEU A 181 1.73 -14.12 2.80
N VAL A 182 3.02 -14.53 2.77
CA VAL A 182 3.57 -15.37 1.70
C VAL A 182 2.77 -16.65 1.55
N GLN A 183 2.49 -17.35 2.65
CA GLN A 183 1.82 -18.64 2.61
C GLN A 183 0.45 -18.59 1.93
N ALA A 184 -0.30 -17.49 2.11
CA ALA A 184 -1.62 -17.34 1.51
C ALA A 184 -1.56 -16.84 0.06
N PHE A 185 -0.47 -16.16 -0.32
CA PHE A 185 -0.34 -15.50 -1.62
C PHE A 185 0.51 -16.29 -2.63
N ALA A 186 1.36 -17.20 -2.17
CA ALA A 186 2.22 -18.00 -3.04
C ALA A 186 1.48 -19.19 -3.67
N ASP A 187 1.81 -19.50 -4.92
CA ASP A 187 1.51 -20.78 -5.55
C ASP A 187 2.56 -21.84 -5.17
N GLU A 188 2.39 -23.08 -5.64
CA GLU A 188 3.32 -24.19 -5.37
C GLU A 188 4.76 -23.92 -5.88
N SER A 189 4.93 -22.98 -6.80
CA SER A 189 6.23 -22.55 -7.33
C SER A 189 6.83 -21.35 -6.59
N GLY A 190 6.18 -20.87 -5.52
CA GLY A 190 6.59 -19.71 -4.73
C GLY A 190 6.31 -18.36 -5.39
N ARG A 191 5.53 -18.32 -6.49
CA ARG A 191 5.13 -17.09 -7.16
C ARG A 191 3.77 -16.62 -6.68
N LEU A 192 3.46 -15.35 -6.94
CA LEU A 192 2.13 -14.80 -6.65
C LEU A 192 1.06 -15.58 -7.44
N ARG A 193 0.05 -16.07 -6.74
CA ARG A 193 -1.06 -16.86 -7.31
C ARG A 193 -1.75 -16.08 -8.42
N ARG A 194 -1.99 -16.73 -9.57
CA ARG A 194 -2.50 -16.10 -10.79
C ARG A 194 -3.87 -15.46 -10.64
N GLU A 195 -4.73 -16.00 -9.80
CA GLU A 195 -6.06 -15.44 -9.53
C GLU A 195 -6.00 -14.16 -8.69
N LEU A 196 -4.86 -13.87 -8.06
CA LEU A 196 -4.66 -12.70 -7.21
C LEU A 196 -3.95 -11.55 -7.93
N THR A 197 -3.42 -11.79 -9.16
CA THR A 197 -2.63 -10.83 -9.92
C THR A 197 -2.83 -11.00 -11.43
N ASN A 198 -2.56 -9.95 -12.20
CA ASN A 198 -2.52 -10.02 -13.67
C ASN A 198 -1.14 -9.69 -14.26
N ASP A 199 -0.21 -9.23 -13.46
CA ASP A 199 1.15 -8.86 -13.88
C ASP A 199 2.26 -9.55 -13.05
N GLY A 200 1.88 -10.39 -12.07
CA GLY A 200 2.81 -11.11 -11.20
C GLY A 200 3.37 -10.26 -10.04
N LEU A 201 2.88 -9.03 -9.85
CA LEU A 201 3.35 -8.08 -8.83
C LEU A 201 2.19 -7.41 -8.08
N HIS A 202 1.28 -6.76 -8.81
CA HIS A 202 0.18 -6.00 -8.23
C HIS A 202 -1.05 -6.88 -8.00
N LEU A 203 -1.80 -6.57 -6.95
CA LEU A 203 -2.97 -7.36 -6.59
C LEU A 203 -4.23 -6.93 -7.37
N LEU A 204 -5.04 -7.93 -7.71
CA LEU A 204 -6.43 -7.77 -8.10
C LEU A 204 -7.35 -7.72 -6.88
N GLY A 205 -8.63 -7.44 -7.07
CA GLY A 205 -9.64 -7.40 -6.01
C GLY A 205 -9.62 -8.60 -5.06
N PRO A 206 -9.58 -9.87 -5.55
CA PRO A 206 -9.45 -11.04 -4.68
C PRO A 206 -8.21 -11.03 -3.78
N GLY A 207 -7.07 -10.51 -4.27
CA GLY A 207 -5.85 -10.36 -3.48
C GLY A 207 -6.03 -9.37 -2.33
N TYR A 208 -6.67 -8.23 -2.57
CA TYR A 208 -6.96 -7.26 -1.51
C TYR A 208 -8.00 -7.78 -0.50
N ALA A 209 -8.98 -8.56 -0.94
CA ALA A 209 -9.93 -9.22 -0.04
C ALA A 209 -9.21 -10.19 0.90
N LEU A 210 -8.36 -11.06 0.34
CA LEU A 210 -7.53 -12.00 1.10
C LEU A 210 -6.60 -11.28 2.09
N TRP A 211 -5.93 -10.20 1.65
CA TRP A 211 -5.09 -9.40 2.54
C TRP A 211 -5.91 -8.82 3.70
N GLY A 212 -7.09 -8.28 3.39
CA GLY A 212 -8.00 -7.79 4.41
C GLY A 212 -8.42 -8.85 5.44
N GLU A 213 -8.69 -10.07 5.02
CA GLU A 213 -9.01 -11.18 5.92
C GLU A 213 -7.86 -11.49 6.88
N LEU A 214 -6.62 -11.57 6.35
CA LEU A 214 -5.43 -11.94 7.14
C LEU A 214 -5.05 -10.91 8.21
N VAL A 215 -5.38 -9.62 8.00
CA VAL A 215 -5.01 -8.56 8.95
C VAL A 215 -6.20 -8.04 9.77
N ARG A 216 -7.41 -8.53 9.53
CA ARG A 216 -8.65 -8.02 10.14
C ARG A 216 -8.61 -8.01 11.67
N ASP A 217 -8.19 -9.11 12.27
CA ASP A 217 -8.17 -9.28 13.72
C ASP A 217 -7.05 -8.50 14.41
N LEU A 218 -6.11 -7.98 13.61
CA LEU A 218 -5.03 -7.13 14.08
C LEU A 218 -5.39 -5.64 14.07
N LEU A 219 -6.50 -5.26 13.47
CA LEU A 219 -6.94 -3.86 13.52
C LEU A 219 -7.33 -3.48 14.94
N PRO A 220 -6.87 -2.32 15.48
CA PRO A 220 -7.35 -1.82 16.76
C PRO A 220 -8.87 -1.80 16.83
N ALA A 221 -9.46 -1.95 18.01
CA ALA A 221 -10.91 -1.83 18.17
C ALA A 221 -11.39 -0.49 17.57
N GLY A 222 -12.41 -0.55 16.72
CA GLY A 222 -12.97 0.68 16.13
C GLY A 222 -13.65 1.54 17.20
N PRO A 223 -13.84 2.84 16.92
CA PRO A 223 -14.70 3.66 17.77
C PRO A 223 -16.08 3.00 17.87
N PRO A 224 -16.75 3.10 19.02
CA PRO A 224 -18.10 2.58 19.16
C PRO A 224 -19.00 3.19 18.06
N PRO A 225 -19.93 2.43 17.50
CA PRO A 225 -20.85 2.94 16.49
C PRO A 225 -21.54 4.18 17.05
N PRO A 226 -21.75 5.24 16.24
CA PRO A 226 -22.44 6.42 16.69
C PRO A 226 -23.78 5.98 17.30
N ALA A 227 -24.07 6.46 18.51
CA ALA A 227 -25.33 6.18 19.18
C ALA A 227 -26.46 6.46 18.17
N ARG A 228 -27.29 5.47 17.88
CA ARG A 228 -28.48 5.68 17.06
C ARG A 228 -29.28 6.77 17.74
N SER A 229 -29.36 7.96 17.15
CA SER A 229 -30.31 8.97 17.58
C SER A 229 -31.69 8.34 17.39
N LEU A 230 -32.28 7.91 18.50
CA LEU A 230 -33.70 7.54 18.51
C LEU A 230 -34.43 8.81 18.08
N GLY A 231 -34.91 8.80 16.85
CA GLY A 231 -35.70 9.87 16.29
C GLY A 231 -36.83 10.17 17.27
N ARG A 232 -36.78 11.39 17.85
CA ARG A 232 -37.95 11.88 18.56
C ARG A 232 -39.10 11.85 17.57
N SER A 233 -40.03 10.93 17.80
CA SER A 233 -41.35 10.96 17.17
C SER A 233 -41.96 12.33 17.46
N ARG A 234 -42.10 13.16 16.43
CA ARG A 234 -42.93 14.35 16.49
C ARG A 234 -44.36 13.86 16.78
N GLY A 235 -44.77 14.06 18.04
CA GLY A 235 -46.17 13.89 18.42
C GLY A 235 -47.03 14.78 17.53
N GLU A 236 -47.96 14.17 16.85
CA GLU A 236 -49.06 14.83 16.16
C GLU A 236 -49.88 15.57 17.19
N GLN A 237 -49.76 16.89 17.21
CA GLN A 237 -50.76 17.75 17.87
C GLN A 237 -51.91 17.91 16.91
N HIS A 238 -52.89 17.04 17.06
CA HIS A 238 -54.22 17.22 16.47
C HIS A 238 -54.94 18.29 17.28
N THR A 239 -54.91 19.53 16.81
CA THR A 239 -55.81 20.58 17.35
C THR A 239 -57.14 20.39 16.66
N ALA A 240 -58.10 19.79 17.40
CA ALA A 240 -59.51 19.91 17.13
C ALA A 240 -59.93 21.37 17.37
N ARG A 241 -60.49 22.02 16.36
CA ARG A 241 -61.39 23.16 16.51
C ARG A 241 -62.74 22.76 15.94
N GLY A 242 -63.72 22.84 16.85
CA GLY A 242 -65.14 22.74 16.58
C GLY A 242 -65.72 23.91 15.80
#